data_ae00f07492646038a0570e71fe79f92f
#
_entry.id   ae00f07492646038a0570e71fe79f92f
#
_cell.length_a   1.000
_cell.length_b   1.000
_cell.length_c   1.000
_cell.angle_alpha   90.00
_cell.angle_beta   90.00
_cell.angle_gamma   90.00
#
_symmetry.space_group_name_H-M   'P 1'
#
loop_
_entity.id
_entity.type
_entity.pdbx_description
1 polymer ?
#
loop_
_entity_poly.entity_id
_entity_poly.type
_entity_poly.pdbx_seq_one_letter_code
_entity_poly.pdbx_strand_id
1 'polypeptide(L)' 'MSDRLFRLLERHQKLDDALRHVQARRWPDPFEIARLKKLKLAIKDRLARLSANNRRARA' A
#
# COMPACT_ATOMS: atom_id res chain seq x y z
N MET A 1 14.89 4.37 -11.10
CA MET A 1 14.90 3.90 -9.72
C MET A 1 13.81 4.48 -8.87
N SER A 2 13.82 5.78 -8.78
CA SER A 2 12.81 6.50 -8.00
C SER A 2 11.40 6.32 -8.53
N ASP A 3 11.24 6.06 -9.83
CA ASP A 3 9.93 5.94 -10.45
C ASP A 3 9.12 4.77 -9.90
N ARG A 4 9.76 3.62 -9.74
CA ARG A 4 9.07 2.44 -9.22
C ARG A 4 8.65 2.64 -7.78
N LEU A 5 9.57 3.17 -6.98
CA LEU A 5 9.28 3.44 -5.58
C LEU A 5 8.18 4.49 -5.46
N PHE A 6 8.26 5.53 -6.25
CA PHE A 6 7.27 6.59 -6.26
C PHE A 6 5.89 6.06 -6.64
N ARG A 7 5.82 5.22 -7.67
CA ARG A 7 4.55 4.64 -8.09
C ARG A 7 3.94 3.73 -7.02
N LEU A 8 4.78 2.97 -6.34
CA LEU A 8 4.31 2.11 -5.27
C LEU A 8 3.79 2.93 -4.09
N LEU A 9 4.50 3.99 -3.75
CA LEU A 9 4.06 4.91 -2.70
C LEU A 9 2.73 5.57 -3.06
N GLU A 10 2.59 5.96 -4.30
CA GLU A 10 1.37 6.58 -4.79
C GLU A 10 0.19 5.60 -4.71
N ARG A 11 0.41 4.36 -5.13
CA ARG A 11 -0.62 3.33 -5.03
C ARG A 11 -0.98 3.04 -3.59
N HIS A 12 0.02 2.98 -2.73
CA HIS A 12 -0.20 2.76 -1.31
C HIS A 12 -1.07 3.86 -0.72
N GLN A 13 -0.79 5.10 -1.08
CA GLN A 13 -1.56 6.23 -0.61
C GLN A 13 -2.99 6.19 -1.13
N LYS A 14 -3.17 5.85 -2.40
CA LYS A 14 -4.51 5.72 -2.98
C LYS A 14 -5.32 4.63 -2.30
N LEU A 15 -4.69 3.51 -1.99
CA LEU A 15 -5.36 2.43 -1.28
C LEU A 15 -5.72 2.83 0.14
N ASP A 16 -4.84 3.58 0.79
CA ASP A 16 -5.11 4.06 2.13
C ASP A 16 -6.30 5.01 2.14
N ASP A 17 -6.36 5.92 1.17
CA ASP A 17 -7.48 6.83 1.01
C ASP A 17 -8.78 6.09 0.72
N ALA A 18 -8.72 5.10 -0.17
CA ALA A 18 -9.88 4.29 -0.48
C ALA A 18 -10.37 3.53 0.74
N LEU A 19 -9.44 2.99 1.53
CA LEU A 19 -9.78 2.28 2.74
C LEU A 19 -10.47 3.21 3.75
N ARG A 20 -9.96 4.41 3.91
CA ARG A 20 -10.57 5.41 4.77
C ARG A 20 -11.97 5.74 4.32
N HIS A 21 -12.15 5.90 3.00
CA HIS A 21 -13.46 6.19 2.43
C HIS A 21 -14.47 5.10 2.73
N VAL A 22 -14.07 3.85 2.53
CA VAL A 22 -14.95 2.72 2.78
C VAL A 22 -15.29 2.60 4.26
N GLN A 23 -14.30 2.80 5.13
CA GLN A 23 -14.51 2.72 6.56
C GLN A 23 -15.37 3.86 7.11
N ALA A 24 -15.33 5.01 6.44
CA ALA A 24 -16.13 6.17 6.84
C ALA A 24 -17.57 6.07 6.38
N ARG A 25 -17.89 5.13 5.50
CA ARG A 25 -19.26 4.96 5.04
C ARG A 25 -20.16 4.50 6.17
N ARG A 26 -21.43 4.88 6.04
CA ARG A 26 -22.46 4.48 7.00
C ARG A 26 -22.58 2.96 7.11
N TRP A 27 -22.43 2.29 5.98
CA TRP A 27 -22.51 0.84 5.90
C TRP A 27 -21.26 0.31 5.22
N PRO A 28 -20.15 0.19 5.95
CA PRO A 28 -18.92 -0.30 5.35
C PRO A 28 -19.06 -1.77 4.97
N ASP A 29 -18.60 -2.07 3.75
CA ASP A 29 -18.61 -3.44 3.24
C ASP A 29 -17.39 -4.18 3.75
N PRO A 30 -17.56 -5.23 4.59
CA PRO A 30 -16.42 -5.96 5.13
C PRO A 30 -15.57 -6.64 4.06
N PHE A 31 -16.18 -7.07 2.96
CA PHE A 31 -15.44 -7.66 1.85
C PHE A 31 -14.52 -6.65 1.20
N GLU A 32 -15.04 -5.47 0.97
CA GLU A 32 -14.25 -4.41 0.35
C GLU A 32 -13.11 -3.98 1.26
N ILE A 33 -13.37 -3.86 2.54
CA ILE A 33 -12.34 -3.51 3.52
C ILE A 33 -11.24 -4.56 3.54
N ALA A 34 -11.61 -5.84 3.60
CA ALA A 34 -10.64 -6.92 3.61
C ALA A 34 -9.79 -6.93 2.34
N ARG A 35 -10.43 -6.67 1.20
CA ARG A 35 -9.77 -6.61 -0.09
C ARG A 35 -8.73 -5.49 -0.13
N LEU A 36 -9.14 -4.30 0.29
CA LEU A 36 -8.26 -3.14 0.31
C LEU A 36 -7.11 -3.32 1.27
N LYS A 37 -7.37 -3.89 2.45
CA LYS A 37 -6.32 -4.20 3.41
C LYS A 37 -5.31 -5.16 2.83
N LYS A 38 -5.78 -6.18 2.12
CA LYS A 38 -4.90 -7.16 1.50
C LYS A 38 -4.01 -6.53 0.44
N LEU A 39 -4.59 -5.66 -0.38
CA LEU A 39 -3.83 -4.94 -1.40
C LEU A 39 -2.81 -4.00 -0.77
N LYS A 40 -3.21 -3.31 0.29
CA LYS A 40 -2.31 -2.42 1.01
C LYS A 40 -1.12 -3.17 1.58
N LEU A 41 -1.37 -4.33 2.16
CA LEU A 41 -0.30 -5.16 2.71
C LEU A 41 0.64 -5.66 1.63
N ALA A 42 0.10 -6.04 0.47
CA ALA A 42 0.93 -6.49 -0.64
C ALA A 42 1.86 -5.39 -1.14
N ILE A 43 1.35 -4.18 -1.25
CA ILE A 43 2.16 -3.04 -1.68
C ILE A 43 3.18 -2.68 -0.61
N LYS A 44 2.78 -2.70 0.64
CA LYS A 44 3.69 -2.43 1.75
C LYS A 44 4.83 -3.43 1.78
N ASP A 45 4.52 -4.70 1.52
CA ASP A 45 5.53 -5.74 1.46
C ASP A 45 6.55 -5.48 0.34
N ARG A 46 6.07 -5.07 -0.83
CA ARG A 46 6.95 -4.70 -1.93
C ARG A 46 7.83 -3.51 -1.60
N LEU A 47 7.26 -2.50 -0.96
CA LEU A 47 8.02 -1.34 -0.53
C LEU A 47 9.11 -1.72 0.45
N ALA A 48 8.79 -2.61 1.39
CA ALA A 48 9.76 -3.08 2.37
C ALA A 48 10.90 -3.82 1.71
N ARG A 49 10.59 -4.66 0.71
CA ARG A 49 11.60 -5.40 -0.03
C ARG A 49 12.52 -4.48 -0.82
N LEU A 50 11.95 -3.49 -1.49
CA LEU A 50 12.74 -2.52 -2.23
C LEU A 50 13.64 -1.71 -1.31
N SER A 51 13.13 -1.30 -0.16
CA SER A 51 13.93 -0.60 0.84
C SER A 51 15.06 -1.47 1.37
N ALA A 52 14.77 -2.72 1.66
CA ALA A 52 15.77 -3.66 2.15
C ALA A 52 16.87 -3.87 1.11
N ASN A 53 16.49 -4.03 -0.15
CA ASN A 53 17.46 -4.18 -1.23
C ASN A 53 18.36 -2.96 -1.35
N ASN A 54 17.79 -1.78 -1.25
CA ASN A 54 18.55 -0.55 -1.31
C ASN A 54 19.54 -0.44 -0.15
N ARG A 55 19.11 -0.85 1.03
CA ARG A 55 19.98 -0.86 2.21
C ARG A 55 21.13 -1.84 2.04
N ARG A 56 20.84 -3.02 1.52
CA ARG A 56 21.87 -4.02 1.26
C ARG A 56 22.88 -3.54 0.24
N ALA A 57 22.40 -2.87 -0.79
CA ALA A 57 23.27 -2.32 -1.81
C ALA A 57 24.24 -1.28 -1.24
N ARG A 58 23.84 -0.59 -0.19
CA ARG A 58 24.69 0.38 0.47
C ARG A 58 25.70 -0.28 1.40
N ALA A 59 25.30 -1.33 2.02
CA ALA A 59 26.20 -2.04 2.93
C ALA A 59 27.23 -2.83 2.16
#